data_9c34f459d4ebff99d5e674823c473c90
#
_entry.id   9c34f459d4ebff99d5e674823c473c90
#
_cell.length_a   1.000
_cell.length_b   1.000
_cell.length_c   1.000
_cell.angle_alpha   90.00
_cell.angle_beta   90.00
_cell.angle_gamma   90.00
#
_symmetry.space_group_name_H-M   'P 1'
#
loop_
_entity.id
_entity.type
_entity.pdbx_description
1 polymer ?
#
loop_
_entity_poly.entity_id
_entity_poly.type
_entity_poly.pdbx_seq_one_letter_code
_entity_poly.pdbx_strand_id
1 'polypeptide(L)'
;MKRFIFICLLGVFLFGSIQIPLNSQTMDEILKEITQAHGGKAAIENIKDMKITGTIEVPQQELKVSFTQYKKEPDKRRIEMKVMGMVQIQGFDGKTAWELNPQTGKAIEIPGEDAIDIKRGSLALAWILDPKKYGISLVYKGREKIDGKYYLVLEQVYSDGDKSILYIDPETYLTFKIKSKMLDEMMVEVETETYLSDYKSVKGYIMAHKMISYLRGKEYMRIIYKKVKPNTRLRDHLFLMQK
;
A
#
# COMPACT_ATOMS: atom_id res chain seq x y z
N MET A 1 -72.27 -14.27 49.17
CA MET A 1 -71.05 -14.74 48.46
C MET A 1 -70.89 -13.89 47.22
N LYS A 2 -69.94 -12.91 47.23
CA LYS A 2 -69.64 -12.03 46.10
C LYS A 2 -68.37 -12.56 45.41
N ARG A 3 -68.50 -12.99 44.19
CA ARG A 3 -67.34 -13.40 43.35
C ARG A 3 -66.69 -12.15 42.75
N PHE A 4 -65.41 -11.93 43.11
CA PHE A 4 -64.55 -10.95 42.45
C PHE A 4 -63.92 -11.60 41.23
N ILE A 5 -64.16 -11.02 40.03
CA ILE A 5 -63.51 -11.38 38.76
C ILE A 5 -62.29 -10.49 38.65
N PHE A 6 -61.06 -11.11 38.65
CA PHE A 6 -59.82 -10.44 38.41
C PHE A 6 -59.55 -10.46 36.87
N ILE A 7 -59.61 -9.30 36.24
CA ILE A 7 -59.27 -9.16 34.82
C ILE A 7 -57.75 -8.85 34.78
N CYS A 8 -56.95 -9.85 34.35
CA CYS A 8 -55.55 -9.64 34.00
C CYS A 8 -55.45 -8.96 32.61
N LEU A 9 -55.09 -7.69 32.62
CA LEU A 9 -54.69 -6.98 31.40
C LEU A 9 -53.23 -7.38 31.04
N LEU A 10 -53.09 -8.25 30.04
CA LEU A 10 -51.79 -8.58 29.44
C LEU A 10 -51.42 -7.43 28.50
N GLY A 11 -50.51 -6.53 28.97
CA GLY A 11 -49.89 -5.52 28.14
C GLY A 11 -48.83 -6.18 27.24
N VAL A 12 -49.13 -6.32 25.95
CA VAL A 12 -48.16 -6.72 24.95
C VAL A 12 -47.24 -5.52 24.65
N PHE A 13 -46.07 -5.51 25.25
CA PHE A 13 -45.00 -4.59 24.85
C PHE A 13 -44.42 -5.06 23.53
N LEU A 14 -44.86 -4.49 22.41
CA LEU A 14 -44.19 -4.57 21.13
C LEU A 14 -42.85 -3.82 21.21
N PHE A 15 -41.76 -4.52 21.51
CA PHE A 15 -40.42 -4.02 21.25
C PHE A 15 -40.22 -3.96 19.74
N GLY A 16 -40.54 -2.82 19.15
CA GLY A 16 -40.11 -2.49 17.78
C GLY A 16 -38.60 -2.43 17.78
N SER A 17 -37.96 -3.45 17.22
CA SER A 17 -36.54 -3.41 16.91
C SER A 17 -36.32 -2.31 15.87
N ILE A 18 -35.88 -1.13 16.31
CA ILE A 18 -35.38 -0.11 15.42
C ILE A 18 -34.11 -0.70 14.82
N GLN A 19 -34.23 -1.32 13.66
CA GLN A 19 -33.08 -1.63 12.83
C GLN A 19 -32.57 -0.29 12.30
N ILE A 20 -31.56 0.28 12.99
CA ILE A 20 -30.77 1.36 12.45
C ILE A 20 -30.08 0.73 11.22
N PRO A 21 -30.35 1.20 9.99
CA PRO A 21 -29.64 0.69 8.84
C PRO A 21 -28.16 0.98 9.10
N LEU A 22 -27.38 -0.08 9.27
CA LEU A 22 -25.93 0.01 9.27
C LEU A 22 -25.56 0.51 7.89
N ASN A 23 -25.35 1.82 7.75
CA ASN A 23 -25.01 2.45 6.49
C ASN A 23 -23.66 1.84 6.06
N SER A 24 -23.71 0.74 5.31
CA SER A 24 -22.51 0.09 4.79
C SER A 24 -21.95 1.02 3.71
N GLN A 25 -20.84 1.69 4.04
CA GLN A 25 -20.11 2.50 3.08
C GLN A 25 -19.88 1.69 1.80
N THR A 26 -20.15 2.27 0.66
CA THR A 26 -19.84 1.68 -0.64
C THR A 26 -18.34 1.77 -0.91
N MET A 27 -17.82 0.93 -1.81
CA MET A 27 -16.41 0.99 -2.21
C MET A 27 -16.06 2.36 -2.81
N ASP A 28 -16.97 2.96 -3.58
CA ASP A 28 -16.76 4.27 -4.21
C ASP A 28 -16.67 5.40 -3.16
N GLU A 29 -17.50 5.37 -2.12
CA GLU A 29 -17.41 6.31 -1.00
C GLU A 29 -16.09 6.16 -0.26
N ILE A 30 -15.67 4.93 0.05
CA ILE A 30 -14.38 4.66 0.71
C ILE A 30 -13.23 5.17 -0.15
N LEU A 31 -13.23 4.89 -1.45
CA LEU A 31 -12.17 5.32 -2.37
C LEU A 31 -12.11 6.85 -2.48
N LYS A 32 -13.25 7.53 -2.46
CA LYS A 32 -13.33 8.99 -2.43
C LYS A 32 -12.68 9.55 -1.16
N GLU A 33 -12.99 8.99 0.01
CA GLU A 33 -12.39 9.42 1.28
C GLU A 33 -10.88 9.14 1.33
N ILE A 34 -10.44 7.97 0.86
CA ILE A 34 -9.00 7.64 0.73
C ILE A 34 -8.31 8.66 -0.19
N THR A 35 -8.92 8.99 -1.34
CA THR A 35 -8.39 10.00 -2.26
C THR A 35 -8.25 11.36 -1.57
N GLN A 36 -9.25 11.76 -0.80
CA GLN A 36 -9.23 13.01 -0.05
C GLN A 36 -8.17 13.01 1.05
N ALA A 37 -8.03 11.90 1.77
CA ALA A 37 -6.99 11.70 2.79
C ALA A 37 -5.57 11.84 2.25
N HIS A 38 -5.36 11.44 1.00
CA HIS A 38 -4.08 11.63 0.31
C HIS A 38 -3.89 13.04 -0.30
N GLY A 39 -4.75 14.01 0.01
CA GLY A 39 -4.65 15.40 -0.43
C GLY A 39 -5.58 15.75 -1.59
N GLY A 40 -6.44 14.82 -1.99
CA GLY A 40 -7.42 14.98 -3.07
C GLY A 40 -6.82 14.80 -4.47
N LYS A 41 -7.71 14.71 -5.45
CA LYS A 41 -7.36 14.45 -6.85
C LYS A 41 -6.29 15.41 -7.37
N ALA A 42 -6.44 16.72 -7.13
CA ALA A 42 -5.51 17.73 -7.64
C ALA A 42 -4.09 17.56 -7.09
N ALA A 43 -3.94 17.24 -5.81
CA ALA A 43 -2.62 17.01 -5.21
C ALA A 43 -1.95 15.76 -5.78
N ILE A 44 -2.72 14.66 -5.95
CA ILE A 44 -2.23 13.42 -6.53
C ILE A 44 -1.81 13.63 -7.99
N GLU A 45 -2.66 14.25 -8.81
CA GLU A 45 -2.39 14.51 -10.23
C GLU A 45 -1.23 15.48 -10.46
N ASN A 46 -0.95 16.35 -9.48
CA ASN A 46 0.15 17.31 -9.58
C ASN A 46 1.53 16.67 -9.40
N ILE A 47 1.62 15.46 -8.85
CA ILE A 47 2.88 14.74 -8.70
C ILE A 47 3.18 13.96 -10.00
N LYS A 48 4.13 14.44 -10.80
CA LYS A 48 4.54 13.81 -12.06
C LYS A 48 5.77 12.91 -11.91
N ASP A 49 6.63 13.27 -11.00
CA ASP A 49 7.81 12.50 -10.65
C ASP A 49 8.24 12.76 -9.20
N MET A 50 9.02 11.85 -8.64
CA MET A 50 9.61 12.01 -7.31
C MET A 50 11.03 11.46 -7.25
N LYS A 51 11.90 12.18 -6.54
CA LYS A 51 13.16 11.66 -6.03
C LYS A 51 13.04 11.49 -4.52
N ILE A 52 13.22 10.26 -4.04
CA ILE A 52 13.13 9.87 -2.64
C ILE A 52 14.50 9.38 -2.17
N THR A 53 14.97 9.86 -1.03
CA THR A 53 16.15 9.29 -0.38
C THR A 53 15.78 8.79 1.00
N GLY A 54 16.38 7.69 1.41
CA GLY A 54 16.04 7.06 2.68
C GLY A 54 17.00 5.96 3.09
N THR A 55 16.56 5.15 4.04
CA THR A 55 17.27 3.96 4.51
C THR A 55 16.36 2.74 4.46
N ILE A 56 16.95 1.61 4.10
CA ILE A 56 16.37 0.27 4.27
C ILE A 56 17.20 -0.40 5.37
N GLU A 57 16.53 -0.95 6.36
CA GLU A 57 17.13 -1.72 7.45
C GLU A 57 16.59 -3.14 7.40
N VAL A 58 17.47 -4.14 7.50
CA VAL A 58 17.15 -5.55 7.61
C VAL A 58 17.69 -6.05 8.94
N PRO A 59 16.90 -5.99 10.03
CA PRO A 59 17.40 -6.19 11.39
C PRO A 59 18.06 -7.53 11.61
N GLN A 60 17.52 -8.61 11.00
CA GLN A 60 18.07 -9.97 11.15
C GLN A 60 19.45 -10.15 10.53
N GLN A 61 19.85 -9.27 9.62
CA GLN A 61 21.16 -9.27 8.95
C GLN A 61 22.06 -8.13 9.46
N GLU A 62 21.59 -7.34 10.44
CA GLU A 62 22.25 -6.12 10.93
C GLU A 62 22.59 -5.14 9.78
N LEU A 63 21.86 -5.23 8.68
CA LEU A 63 22.11 -4.48 7.47
C LEU A 63 21.33 -3.17 7.48
N LYS A 64 22.04 -2.07 7.22
CA LYS A 64 21.45 -0.75 6.98
C LYS A 64 22.00 -0.14 5.70
N VAL A 65 21.11 0.10 4.75
CA VAL A 65 21.43 0.56 3.41
C VAL A 65 20.81 1.91 3.14
N SER A 66 21.58 2.86 2.62
CA SER A 66 21.03 4.10 2.07
C SER A 66 20.57 3.86 0.64
N PHE A 67 19.42 4.45 0.27
CA PHE A 67 18.91 4.36 -1.09
C PHE A 67 18.50 5.72 -1.66
N THR A 68 18.51 5.79 -2.97
CA THR A 68 17.82 6.81 -3.76
C THR A 68 16.84 6.13 -4.69
N GLN A 69 15.57 6.50 -4.60
CA GLN A 69 14.52 6.02 -5.48
C GLN A 69 14.01 7.17 -6.35
N TYR A 70 13.83 6.89 -7.61
CA TYR A 70 13.21 7.75 -8.60
C TYR A 70 11.92 7.09 -9.06
N LYS A 71 10.83 7.84 -9.05
CA LYS A 71 9.52 7.41 -9.59
C LYS A 71 9.04 8.44 -10.59
N LYS A 72 8.44 8.02 -11.69
CA LYS A 72 7.82 8.90 -12.68
C LYS A 72 6.55 8.25 -13.23
N GLU A 73 5.51 9.06 -13.32
CA GLU A 73 4.25 8.67 -13.93
C GLU A 73 4.42 8.15 -15.36
N PRO A 74 3.63 7.12 -15.78
CA PRO A 74 2.62 6.46 -14.97
C PRO A 74 3.16 5.32 -14.09
N ASP A 75 4.32 4.73 -14.39
CA ASP A 75 4.78 3.48 -13.79
C ASP A 75 6.31 3.28 -13.81
N LYS A 76 7.09 4.33 -14.11
CA LYS A 76 8.56 4.21 -14.15
C LYS A 76 9.16 4.29 -12.76
N ARG A 77 10.12 3.41 -12.50
CA ARG A 77 10.87 3.35 -11.24
C ARG A 77 12.34 3.05 -11.48
N ARG A 78 13.21 3.66 -10.69
CA ARG A 78 14.61 3.28 -10.51
C ARG A 78 14.96 3.40 -9.04
N ILE A 79 15.65 2.42 -8.50
CA ILE A 79 16.21 2.46 -7.15
C ILE A 79 17.72 2.19 -7.22
N GLU A 80 18.48 2.98 -6.49
CA GLU A 80 19.92 2.88 -6.34
C GLU A 80 20.24 2.65 -4.86
N MET A 81 20.94 1.57 -4.53
CA MET A 81 21.33 1.20 -3.18
C MET A 81 22.85 1.02 -3.13
N LYS A 82 23.46 1.46 -2.02
CA LYS A 82 24.88 1.19 -1.78
C LYS A 82 25.02 0.13 -0.69
N VAL A 83 25.33 -1.09 -1.11
CA VAL A 83 25.46 -2.26 -0.24
C VAL A 83 26.91 -2.70 -0.21
N MET A 84 27.55 -2.70 0.97
CA MET A 84 28.96 -3.13 1.13
C MET A 84 29.95 -2.47 0.14
N GLY A 85 29.72 -1.19 -0.16
CA GLY A 85 30.57 -0.45 -1.10
C GLY A 85 30.21 -0.58 -2.58
N MET A 86 29.37 -1.55 -2.95
CA MET A 86 28.87 -1.75 -4.32
C MET A 86 27.55 -1.01 -4.52
N VAL A 87 27.34 -0.49 -5.73
CA VAL A 87 26.09 0.16 -6.12
C VAL A 87 25.21 -0.88 -6.82
N GLN A 88 24.07 -1.15 -6.22
CA GLN A 88 23.00 -1.97 -6.84
C GLN A 88 21.96 -1.04 -7.42
N ILE A 89 21.57 -1.29 -8.66
CA ILE A 89 20.55 -0.49 -9.36
C ILE A 89 19.52 -1.44 -9.94
N GLN A 90 18.26 -1.13 -9.69
CA GLN A 90 17.14 -1.85 -10.25
C GLN A 90 16.14 -0.85 -10.81
N GLY A 91 15.51 -1.16 -11.93
CA GLY A 91 14.60 -0.26 -12.61
C GLY A 91 13.43 -0.95 -13.30
N PHE A 92 12.43 -0.13 -13.62
CA PHE A 92 11.32 -0.44 -14.52
C PHE A 92 11.10 0.76 -15.43
N ASP A 93 11.13 0.56 -16.72
CA ASP A 93 11.04 1.63 -17.72
C ASP A 93 9.61 1.87 -18.24
N GLY A 94 8.62 1.16 -17.65
CA GLY A 94 7.22 1.10 -18.09
C GLY A 94 6.91 -0.16 -18.90
N LYS A 95 7.93 -0.95 -19.26
CA LYS A 95 7.77 -2.19 -20.02
C LYS A 95 8.61 -3.33 -19.44
N THR A 96 9.88 -3.09 -19.19
CA THR A 96 10.88 -4.08 -18.78
C THR A 96 11.40 -3.78 -17.39
N ALA A 97 11.39 -4.78 -16.51
CA ALA A 97 12.10 -4.77 -15.25
C ALA A 97 13.55 -5.18 -15.50
N TRP A 98 14.50 -4.47 -14.92
CA TRP A 98 15.93 -4.68 -15.14
C TRP A 98 16.75 -4.36 -13.88
N GLU A 99 17.94 -4.94 -13.83
CA GLU A 99 18.93 -4.60 -12.82
C GLU A 99 20.32 -4.42 -13.46
N LEU A 100 21.18 -3.66 -12.77
CA LEU A 100 22.57 -3.53 -13.17
C LEU A 100 23.39 -4.65 -12.53
N ASN A 101 24.01 -5.50 -13.35
CA ASN A 101 24.97 -6.48 -12.87
C ASN A 101 26.22 -5.73 -12.35
N PRO A 102 26.52 -5.81 -11.03
CA PRO A 102 27.59 -5.02 -10.43
C PRO A 102 28.99 -5.43 -10.87
N GLN A 103 29.17 -6.65 -11.42
CA GLN A 103 30.45 -7.18 -11.86
C GLN A 103 30.80 -6.72 -13.29
N THR A 104 29.78 -6.69 -14.16
CA THR A 104 29.99 -6.35 -15.59
C THR A 104 29.62 -4.92 -15.92
N GLY A 105 28.86 -4.22 -15.05
CA GLY A 105 28.32 -2.90 -15.32
C GLY A 105 27.21 -2.89 -16.37
N LYS A 106 26.75 -4.05 -16.85
CA LYS A 106 25.70 -4.18 -17.86
C LYS A 106 24.33 -4.39 -17.19
N ALA A 107 23.31 -3.77 -17.77
CA ALA A 107 21.94 -4.03 -17.34
C ALA A 107 21.46 -5.36 -17.91
N ILE A 108 20.77 -6.15 -17.07
CA ILE A 108 20.13 -7.42 -17.43
C ILE A 108 18.64 -7.32 -17.13
N GLU A 109 17.82 -7.99 -17.92
CA GLU A 109 16.39 -8.08 -17.71
C GLU A 109 16.10 -9.02 -16.53
N ILE A 110 15.16 -8.62 -15.70
CA ILE A 110 14.65 -9.45 -14.60
C ILE A 110 13.38 -10.13 -15.10
N PRO A 111 13.35 -11.47 -15.19
CA PRO A 111 12.17 -12.21 -15.64
C PRO A 111 11.26 -12.62 -14.49
N GLY A 112 10.08 -13.16 -14.84
CA GLY A 112 9.20 -13.90 -13.91
C GLY A 112 8.56 -13.06 -12.81
N GLU A 113 8.43 -13.65 -11.63
CA GLU A 113 7.73 -13.05 -10.49
C GLU A 113 8.43 -11.80 -9.95
N ASP A 114 9.76 -11.79 -9.93
CA ASP A 114 10.53 -10.60 -9.50
C ASP A 114 10.21 -9.38 -10.38
N ALA A 115 10.01 -9.57 -11.69
CA ALA A 115 9.58 -8.50 -12.59
C ALA A 115 8.19 -7.98 -12.24
N ILE A 116 7.28 -8.85 -11.81
CA ILE A 116 5.92 -8.48 -11.39
C ILE A 116 5.97 -7.60 -10.15
N ASP A 117 6.78 -7.94 -9.17
CA ASP A 117 6.94 -7.15 -7.93
C ASP A 117 7.55 -5.78 -8.19
N ILE A 118 8.54 -5.71 -9.07
CA ILE A 118 9.14 -4.44 -9.49
C ILE A 118 8.10 -3.57 -10.19
N LYS A 119 7.31 -4.15 -11.11
CA LYS A 119 6.22 -3.47 -11.80
C LYS A 119 5.17 -2.95 -10.82
N ARG A 120 4.69 -3.76 -9.88
CA ARG A 120 3.75 -3.33 -8.84
C ARG A 120 4.31 -2.18 -8.00
N GLY A 121 5.57 -2.30 -7.55
CA GLY A 121 6.26 -1.24 -6.81
C GLY A 121 6.52 0.02 -7.63
N SER A 122 6.39 -0.04 -8.95
CA SER A 122 6.56 1.09 -9.87
C SER A 122 5.29 1.91 -10.04
N LEU A 123 4.11 1.32 -9.76
CA LEU A 123 2.84 1.98 -9.95
C LEU A 123 2.84 3.38 -9.36
N ALA A 124 2.31 4.30 -10.13
CA ALA A 124 2.19 5.69 -9.77
C ALA A 124 1.18 5.86 -8.62
N LEU A 125 1.28 6.98 -7.94
CA LEU A 125 0.32 7.35 -6.89
C LEU A 125 -1.10 7.52 -7.45
N ALA A 126 -1.20 7.85 -8.73
CA ALA A 126 -2.46 8.06 -9.43
C ALA A 126 -3.32 6.79 -9.58
N TRP A 127 -2.81 5.59 -9.27
CA TRP A 127 -3.63 4.36 -9.30
C TRP A 127 -4.88 4.48 -8.41
N ILE A 128 -4.79 5.24 -7.32
CA ILE A 128 -5.90 5.43 -6.38
C ILE A 128 -7.08 6.20 -7.00
N LEU A 129 -6.82 7.01 -8.03
CA LEU A 129 -7.84 7.79 -8.73
C LEU A 129 -8.64 6.94 -9.73
N ASP A 130 -8.01 5.93 -10.29
CA ASP A 130 -8.61 5.02 -11.26
C ASP A 130 -7.91 3.64 -11.18
N PRO A 131 -8.21 2.83 -10.14
CA PRO A 131 -7.56 1.53 -9.95
C PRO A 131 -7.65 0.62 -11.18
N LYS A 132 -8.78 0.61 -11.86
CA LYS A 132 -9.03 -0.26 -13.02
C LYS A 132 -8.07 0.04 -14.18
N LYS A 133 -7.73 1.31 -14.40
CA LYS A 133 -6.74 1.72 -15.41
C LYS A 133 -5.37 1.08 -15.16
N TYR A 134 -5.04 0.80 -13.91
CA TYR A 134 -3.77 0.19 -13.50
C TYR A 134 -3.88 -1.32 -13.27
N GLY A 135 -4.98 -1.94 -13.71
CA GLY A 135 -5.22 -3.38 -13.54
C GLY A 135 -5.49 -3.79 -12.10
N ILE A 136 -6.04 -2.87 -11.30
CA ILE A 136 -6.37 -3.11 -9.88
C ILE A 136 -7.88 -3.11 -9.71
N SER A 137 -8.39 -4.13 -9.01
CA SER A 137 -9.76 -4.20 -8.52
C SER A 137 -9.76 -4.08 -6.99
N LEU A 138 -10.69 -3.31 -6.44
CA LEU A 138 -10.87 -3.13 -5.00
C LEU A 138 -12.23 -3.66 -4.58
N VAL A 139 -12.25 -4.43 -3.50
CA VAL A 139 -13.47 -4.98 -2.90
C VAL A 139 -13.50 -4.66 -1.41
N TYR A 140 -14.55 -3.99 -0.94
CA TYR A 140 -14.74 -3.76 0.48
C TYR A 140 -15.22 -5.05 1.16
N LYS A 141 -14.47 -5.53 2.16
CA LYS A 141 -14.72 -6.78 2.89
C LYS A 141 -15.37 -6.56 4.27
N GLY A 142 -15.68 -5.31 4.62
CA GLY A 142 -16.21 -4.97 5.94
C GLY A 142 -15.16 -4.39 6.88
N ARG A 143 -15.33 -4.63 8.17
CA ARG A 143 -14.44 -4.10 9.22
C ARG A 143 -13.83 -5.23 10.03
N GLU A 144 -12.57 -5.06 10.42
CA GLU A 144 -11.86 -5.98 11.32
C GLU A 144 -11.31 -5.21 12.51
N LYS A 145 -11.37 -5.83 13.72
CA LYS A 145 -10.86 -5.24 14.95
C LYS A 145 -9.42 -5.71 15.18
N ILE A 146 -8.49 -4.77 15.27
CA ILE A 146 -7.08 -5.02 15.58
C ILE A 146 -6.73 -4.16 16.79
N ASP A 147 -6.21 -4.78 17.86
CA ASP A 147 -5.79 -4.11 19.10
C ASP A 147 -6.83 -3.12 19.66
N GLY A 148 -8.12 -3.50 19.60
CA GLY A 148 -9.22 -2.69 20.13
C GLY A 148 -9.82 -1.67 19.19
N LYS A 149 -9.17 -1.33 18.06
CA LYS A 149 -9.65 -0.38 17.02
C LYS A 149 -10.18 -1.14 15.80
N TYR A 150 -11.28 -0.63 15.20
CA TYR A 150 -11.80 -1.17 13.94
C TYR A 150 -11.12 -0.50 12.76
N TYR A 151 -10.83 -1.29 11.72
CA TYR A 151 -10.28 -0.84 10.44
C TYR A 151 -11.21 -1.27 9.30
N LEU A 152 -11.30 -0.45 8.24
CA LEU A 152 -11.95 -0.85 6.99
C LEU A 152 -11.01 -1.82 6.27
N VAL A 153 -11.54 -2.94 5.79
CA VAL A 153 -10.77 -3.99 5.12
C VAL A 153 -11.08 -3.96 3.63
N LEU A 154 -10.07 -3.71 2.81
CA LEU A 154 -10.18 -3.72 1.35
C LEU A 154 -9.33 -4.85 0.79
N GLU A 155 -9.91 -5.71 -0.04
CA GLU A 155 -9.17 -6.66 -0.86
C GLU A 155 -8.78 -5.95 -2.16
N GLN A 156 -7.49 -5.88 -2.43
CA GLN A 156 -6.90 -5.39 -3.67
C GLN A 156 -6.48 -6.59 -4.51
N VAL A 157 -7.02 -6.69 -5.71
CA VAL A 157 -6.72 -7.77 -6.65
C VAL A 157 -6.03 -7.18 -7.87
N TYR A 158 -4.87 -7.71 -8.22
CA TYR A 158 -4.09 -7.30 -9.38
C TYR A 158 -4.52 -8.10 -10.63
N SER A 159 -4.18 -7.59 -11.81
CA SER A 159 -4.54 -8.21 -13.10
C SER A 159 -3.95 -9.61 -13.32
N ASP A 160 -2.88 -9.96 -12.61
CA ASP A 160 -2.27 -11.29 -12.60
C ASP A 160 -2.93 -12.27 -11.60
N GLY A 161 -3.94 -11.81 -10.85
CA GLY A 161 -4.72 -12.59 -9.89
C GLY A 161 -4.19 -12.57 -8.46
N ASP A 162 -3.02 -11.98 -8.23
CA ASP A 162 -2.49 -11.82 -6.88
C ASP A 162 -3.29 -10.82 -6.04
N LYS A 163 -3.18 -10.92 -4.72
CA LYS A 163 -4.01 -10.18 -3.79
C LYS A 163 -3.23 -9.56 -2.64
N SER A 164 -3.70 -8.39 -2.22
CA SER A 164 -3.30 -7.78 -0.97
C SER A 164 -4.53 -7.35 -0.18
N ILE A 165 -4.43 -7.35 1.14
CA ILE A 165 -5.47 -6.84 2.03
C ILE A 165 -4.97 -5.53 2.64
N LEU A 166 -5.74 -4.47 2.42
CA LEU A 166 -5.45 -3.14 2.96
C LEU A 166 -6.34 -2.90 4.17
N TYR A 167 -5.75 -2.51 5.27
CA TYR A 167 -6.43 -2.06 6.48
C TYR A 167 -6.38 -0.54 6.52
N ILE A 168 -7.53 0.09 6.34
CA ILE A 168 -7.67 1.54 6.29
C ILE A 168 -8.20 2.04 7.63
N ASP A 169 -7.53 3.01 8.19
CA ASP A 169 -7.99 3.69 9.40
C ASP A 169 -9.28 4.47 9.11
N PRO A 170 -10.41 4.19 9.78
CA PRO A 170 -11.70 4.81 9.46
C PRO A 170 -11.80 6.29 9.84
N GLU A 171 -10.87 6.82 10.63
CA GLU A 171 -10.85 8.22 11.04
C GLU A 171 -10.04 9.08 10.07
N THR A 172 -8.91 8.54 9.60
CA THR A 172 -7.98 9.26 8.71
C THR A 172 -8.07 8.85 7.25
N TYR A 173 -8.68 7.70 6.97
CA TYR A 173 -8.70 7.03 5.66
C TYR A 173 -7.30 6.77 5.06
N LEU A 174 -6.27 6.76 5.90
CA LEU A 174 -4.92 6.37 5.52
C LEU A 174 -4.71 4.87 5.76
N THR A 175 -3.86 4.26 4.95
CA THR A 175 -3.54 2.83 5.11
C THR A 175 -2.72 2.61 6.38
N PHE A 176 -3.23 1.81 7.30
CA PHE A 176 -2.54 1.40 8.52
C PHE A 176 -1.62 0.21 8.28
N LYS A 177 -2.17 -0.83 7.63
CA LYS A 177 -1.48 -2.10 7.41
C LYS A 177 -1.83 -2.67 6.03
N ILE A 178 -0.87 -3.36 5.42
CA ILE A 178 -1.06 -4.16 4.21
C ILE A 178 -0.64 -5.59 4.54
N LYS A 179 -1.50 -6.56 4.24
CA LYS A 179 -1.15 -7.97 4.18
C LYS A 179 -0.99 -8.38 2.73
N SER A 180 0.09 -9.06 2.42
CA SER A 180 0.39 -9.61 1.09
C SER A 180 1.11 -10.93 1.24
N LYS A 181 1.35 -11.61 0.12
CA LYS A 181 2.13 -12.82 0.06
C LYS A 181 3.43 -12.55 -0.68
N MET A 182 4.46 -13.28 -0.35
CA MET A 182 5.74 -13.29 -1.07
C MET A 182 6.35 -14.69 -0.99
N LEU A 183 7.29 -14.99 -1.87
CA LEU A 183 8.13 -16.18 -1.74
C LEU A 183 9.26 -15.90 -0.77
N ASP A 184 9.52 -16.83 0.17
CA ASP A 184 10.69 -16.77 1.04
C ASP A 184 11.93 -17.35 0.34
N GLU A 185 13.08 -17.38 1.04
CA GLU A 185 14.34 -17.88 0.50
C GLU A 185 14.28 -19.37 0.06
N MET A 186 13.28 -20.12 0.54
CA MET A 186 13.01 -21.51 0.17
C MET A 186 11.96 -21.63 -0.93
N MET A 187 11.56 -20.53 -1.57
CA MET A 187 10.49 -20.46 -2.59
C MET A 187 9.13 -20.92 -2.06
N VAL A 188 8.89 -20.76 -0.75
CA VAL A 188 7.60 -21.04 -0.12
C VAL A 188 6.81 -19.74 0.02
N GLU A 189 5.55 -19.79 -0.38
CA GLU A 189 4.65 -18.65 -0.21
C GLU A 189 4.39 -18.39 1.28
N VAL A 190 4.67 -17.17 1.72
CA VAL A 190 4.50 -16.73 3.10
C VAL A 190 3.76 -15.39 3.16
N GLU A 191 2.93 -15.23 4.19
CA GLU A 191 2.24 -13.97 4.45
C GLU A 191 3.21 -12.94 5.05
N THR A 192 3.10 -11.70 4.58
CA THR A 192 3.79 -10.54 5.12
C THR A 192 2.79 -9.51 5.61
N GLU A 193 3.16 -8.79 6.65
CA GLU A 193 2.42 -7.63 7.15
C GLU A 193 3.30 -6.40 7.09
N THR A 194 2.87 -5.37 6.38
CA THR A 194 3.58 -4.09 6.31
C THR A 194 2.75 -3.01 6.98
N TYR A 195 3.28 -2.39 8.03
CA TYR A 195 2.68 -1.27 8.75
C TYR A 195 3.21 0.04 8.20
N LEU A 196 2.28 0.96 7.89
CA LEU A 196 2.57 2.28 7.34
C LEU A 196 2.35 3.35 8.40
N SER A 197 3.29 4.28 8.53
CA SER A 197 3.22 5.35 9.53
C SER A 197 4.02 6.58 9.09
N ASP A 198 4.08 7.61 9.97
CA ASP A 198 4.79 8.86 9.70
C ASP A 198 4.32 9.52 8.40
N TYR A 199 2.99 9.67 8.27
CA TYR A 199 2.37 10.30 7.12
C TYR A 199 2.68 11.80 7.10
N LYS A 200 3.21 12.29 5.98
CA LYS A 200 3.58 13.70 5.79
C LYS A 200 3.09 14.23 4.45
N SER A 201 2.82 15.52 4.43
CA SER A 201 2.46 16.22 3.20
C SER A 201 3.71 16.56 2.36
N VAL A 202 3.65 16.21 1.09
CA VAL A 202 4.65 16.51 0.06
C VAL A 202 3.97 17.29 -1.06
N LYS A 203 4.03 18.60 -1.03
CA LYS A 203 3.29 19.50 -1.93
C LYS A 203 1.78 19.20 -2.02
N GLY A 204 1.16 18.96 -0.87
CA GLY A 204 -0.26 18.64 -0.75
C GLY A 204 -0.57 17.14 -0.84
N TYR A 205 0.29 16.31 -1.43
CA TYR A 205 0.12 14.86 -1.42
C TYR A 205 0.60 14.28 -0.08
N ILE A 206 -0.27 13.49 0.58
CA ILE A 206 0.02 12.85 1.87
C ILE A 206 0.49 11.41 1.64
N MET A 207 1.67 11.06 2.15
CA MET A 207 2.26 9.73 2.00
C MET A 207 3.00 9.28 3.25
N ALA A 208 3.02 7.95 3.48
CA ALA A 208 3.80 7.34 4.55
C ALA A 208 5.30 7.54 4.33
N HIS A 209 6.02 7.86 5.40
CA HIS A 209 7.48 8.00 5.40
C HIS A 209 8.18 6.85 6.14
N LYS A 210 7.42 5.99 6.81
CA LYS A 210 7.94 4.82 7.51
C LYS A 210 7.07 3.61 7.19
N MET A 211 7.72 2.53 6.74
CA MET A 211 7.11 1.23 6.49
C MET A 211 7.92 0.17 7.24
N ILE A 212 7.24 -0.66 8.02
CA ILE A 212 7.86 -1.78 8.75
C ILE A 212 7.15 -3.05 8.32
N SER A 213 7.91 -3.97 7.76
CA SER A 213 7.40 -5.25 7.28
C SER A 213 7.80 -6.38 8.20
N TYR A 214 6.84 -7.24 8.48
CA TYR A 214 6.99 -8.43 9.31
C TYR A 214 6.79 -9.68 8.47
N LEU A 215 7.62 -10.68 8.73
CA LEU A 215 7.54 -12.02 8.16
C LEU A 215 7.43 -13.02 9.31
N ARG A 216 6.36 -13.82 9.33
CA ARG A 216 6.11 -14.79 10.43
C ARG A 216 6.20 -14.13 11.82
N GLY A 217 5.66 -12.90 11.96
CA GLY A 217 5.66 -12.13 13.21
C GLY A 217 6.99 -11.50 13.61
N LYS A 218 8.06 -11.66 12.82
CA LYS A 218 9.37 -11.03 13.07
C LYS A 218 9.58 -9.86 12.09
N GLU A 219 10.07 -8.73 12.60
CA GLU A 219 10.47 -7.62 11.73
C GLU A 219 11.60 -8.08 10.81
N TYR A 220 11.36 -8.01 9.49
CA TYR A 220 12.36 -8.40 8.52
C TYR A 220 12.90 -7.22 7.71
N MET A 221 12.10 -6.14 7.54
CA MET A 221 12.54 -4.96 6.80
C MET A 221 11.88 -3.69 7.34
N ARG A 222 12.65 -2.61 7.37
CA ARG A 222 12.17 -1.27 7.68
C ARG A 222 12.65 -0.29 6.62
N ILE A 223 11.72 0.48 6.05
CA ILE A 223 12.01 1.53 5.08
C ILE A 223 11.65 2.87 5.69
N ILE A 224 12.59 3.82 5.65
CA ILE A 224 12.40 5.18 6.14
C ILE A 224 12.72 6.16 5.02
N TYR A 225 11.75 6.95 4.58
CA TYR A 225 11.94 8.05 3.65
C TYR A 225 12.43 9.29 4.42
N LYS A 226 13.67 9.68 4.20
CA LYS A 226 14.28 10.85 4.84
C LYS A 226 13.96 12.15 4.12
N LYS A 227 13.93 12.11 2.79
CA LYS A 227 13.64 13.27 1.96
C LYS A 227 12.88 12.85 0.70
N VAL A 228 11.79 13.56 0.44
CA VAL A 228 10.99 13.40 -0.76
C VAL A 228 10.98 14.73 -1.53
N LYS A 229 11.39 14.70 -2.78
CA LYS A 229 11.39 15.85 -3.69
C LYS A 229 10.46 15.53 -4.87
N PRO A 230 9.26 16.08 -4.92
CA PRO A 230 8.35 15.90 -6.05
C PRO A 230 8.70 16.86 -7.19
N ASN A 231 8.31 16.48 -8.42
CA ASN A 231 8.39 17.29 -9.63
C ASN A 231 9.81 17.82 -9.91
N THR A 232 10.79 16.91 -9.88
CA THR A 232 12.20 17.20 -10.11
C THR A 232 12.58 17.17 -11.60
N ARG A 233 11.59 16.97 -12.49
CA ARG A 233 11.72 16.91 -13.95
C ARG A 233 12.65 15.78 -14.38
N LEU A 234 12.41 14.56 -13.83
CA LEU A 234 13.19 13.39 -14.18
C LEU A 234 13.06 13.07 -15.67
N ARG A 235 14.21 12.87 -16.32
CA ARG A 235 14.27 12.52 -17.75
C ARG A 235 14.02 11.03 -17.94
N ASP A 236 13.37 10.63 -19.04
CA ASP A 236 12.99 9.23 -19.29
C ASP A 236 14.18 8.29 -19.41
N HIS A 237 15.31 8.76 -19.94
CA HIS A 237 16.51 7.94 -20.06
C HIS A 237 17.06 7.40 -18.73
N LEU A 238 16.69 8.06 -17.60
CA LEU A 238 17.07 7.61 -16.26
C LEU A 238 16.52 6.21 -15.94
N PHE A 239 15.39 5.86 -16.53
CA PHE A 239 14.66 4.62 -16.26
C PHE A 239 14.96 3.51 -17.28
N LEU A 240 15.55 3.85 -18.42
CA LEU A 240 15.82 2.89 -19.47
C LEU A 240 16.89 1.88 -19.03
N MET A 241 16.69 0.63 -19.43
CA MET A 241 17.72 -0.40 -19.36
C MET A 241 18.88 0.02 -20.26
N GLN A 242 20.02 0.36 -19.66
CA GLN A 242 21.24 0.70 -20.40
C GLN A 242 21.91 -0.57 -20.91
N LYS A 243 22.10 -0.67 -22.23
CA LYS A 243 22.77 -1.80 -22.87
C LYS A 243 24.28 -1.74 -22.72
#